data_bf8835159a557d9a45797d476f9cce6d
#
_entry.id   bf8835159a557d9a45797d476f9cce6d
#
_cell.length_a   1.000
_cell.length_b   1.000
_cell.length_c   1.000
_cell.angle_alpha   90.00
_cell.angle_beta   90.00
_cell.angle_gamma   90.00
#
_symmetry.space_group_name_H-M   'P 1'
#
loop_
_entity.id
_entity.type
_entity.pdbx_description
1 polymer ?
#
loop_
_entity_poly.entity_id
_entity_poly.type
_entity_poly.pdbx_seq_one_letter_code
_entity_poly.pdbx_strand_id
1 'polypeptide(L)'
;MKMVINQSDIRSFNEDGVVILRGVFSEWIETLIKGAERNIENPSERALTHHHEKYKGQFLEDFCNWRAIPEYSDFIFNSSLASTASSLMKSNSVQLFHDHFFYKETNSGVPTPWHQDMPYYCVSGQQTVSFWLPLESREKSVSLKLLAGSHQLNKEIRPTSWASNESFYEDSEAFM
;
A
#
# COMPACT_ATOMS: atom_id res chain seq x y z
N MET A 1 23.29 11.02 2.05
CA MET A 1 23.01 11.04 3.50
C MET A 1 21.72 10.27 3.71
N LYS A 2 21.77 9.09 4.34
CA LYS A 2 20.55 8.34 4.62
C LYS A 2 19.69 9.19 5.55
N MET A 3 18.49 9.52 5.13
CA MET A 3 17.54 10.23 5.98
C MET A 3 17.09 9.24 7.06
N VAL A 4 17.43 9.55 8.29
CA VAL A 4 17.02 8.72 9.45
C VAL A 4 15.66 9.24 9.88
N ILE A 5 14.71 8.32 10.10
CA ILE A 5 13.44 8.65 10.72
C ILE A 5 13.71 9.25 12.10
N ASN A 6 13.11 10.38 12.36
CA ASN A 6 13.26 11.07 13.63
C ASN A 6 12.18 10.67 14.65
N GLN A 7 12.37 11.06 15.90
CA GLN A 7 11.43 10.70 16.97
C GLN A 7 10.05 11.33 16.82
N SER A 8 9.95 12.48 16.12
CA SER A 8 8.64 13.10 15.84
C SER A 8 7.86 12.30 14.81
N ASP A 9 8.53 11.73 13.79
CA ASP A 9 7.89 10.86 12.79
C ASP A 9 7.32 9.60 13.45
N ILE A 10 8.11 8.97 14.33
CA ILE A 10 7.67 7.79 15.08
C ILE A 10 6.48 8.13 15.99
N ARG A 11 6.49 9.32 16.62
CA ARG A 11 5.40 9.77 17.46
C ARG A 11 4.12 9.99 16.64
N SER A 12 4.21 10.74 15.53
CA SER A 12 3.07 10.97 14.64
C SER A 12 2.49 9.66 14.13
N PHE A 13 3.33 8.70 13.73
CA PHE A 13 2.85 7.39 13.31
C PHE A 13 2.09 6.65 14.43
N ASN A 14 2.56 6.71 15.67
CA ASN A 14 1.87 6.05 16.79
C ASN A 14 0.59 6.77 17.21
N GLU A 15 0.53 8.09 17.11
CA GLU A 15 -0.61 8.91 17.52
C GLU A 15 -1.71 8.96 16.44
N ASP A 16 -1.29 9.16 15.19
CA ASP A 16 -2.20 9.36 14.05
C ASP A 16 -2.46 8.08 13.23
N GLY A 17 -1.62 7.03 13.40
CA GLY A 17 -1.65 5.83 12.58
C GLY A 17 -1.08 6.04 11.18
N VAL A 18 -0.54 7.22 10.91
CA VAL A 18 0.04 7.59 9.63
C VAL A 18 1.14 8.64 9.80
N VAL A 19 2.15 8.60 8.94
CA VAL A 19 3.18 9.64 8.84
C VAL A 19 3.61 9.82 7.41
N ILE A 20 3.90 11.05 7.01
CA ILE A 20 4.44 11.36 5.67
C ILE A 20 5.95 11.53 5.77
N LEU A 21 6.68 10.59 5.23
CA LEU A 21 8.13 10.60 5.18
C LEU A 21 8.62 11.11 3.81
N ARG A 22 8.90 12.41 3.73
CA ARG A 22 9.27 13.02 2.44
C ARG A 22 10.70 12.69 2.05
N GLY A 23 10.87 12.21 0.81
CA GLY A 23 12.19 12.01 0.20
C GLY A 23 12.99 10.82 0.73
N VAL A 24 12.44 9.99 1.62
CA VAL A 24 13.17 8.85 2.21
C VAL A 24 13.62 7.84 1.16
N PHE A 25 12.85 7.67 0.11
CA PHE A 25 13.11 6.71 -0.96
C PHE A 25 13.28 7.36 -2.34
N SER A 26 13.63 8.66 -2.38
CA SER A 26 13.76 9.38 -3.66
C SER A 26 14.77 8.76 -4.61
N GLU A 27 15.85 8.21 -4.09
CA GLU A 27 16.90 7.55 -4.85
C GLU A 27 16.43 6.25 -5.54
N TRP A 28 15.28 5.72 -5.13
CA TRP A 28 14.70 4.49 -5.64
C TRP A 28 13.60 4.67 -6.68
N ILE A 29 13.14 5.91 -6.89
CA ILE A 29 11.99 6.18 -7.75
C ILE A 29 12.22 5.68 -9.18
N GLU A 30 13.38 5.95 -9.77
CA GLU A 30 13.70 5.49 -11.13
C GLU A 30 13.74 3.94 -11.23
N THR A 31 14.28 3.29 -10.22
CA THR A 31 14.30 1.81 -10.15
C THR A 31 12.88 1.27 -10.05
N LEU A 32 12.06 1.84 -9.17
CA LEU A 32 10.68 1.42 -8.98
C LEU A 32 9.80 1.70 -10.20
N ILE A 33 10.05 2.78 -10.95
CA ILE A 33 9.36 3.05 -12.22
C ILE A 33 9.66 1.94 -13.24
N LYS A 34 10.90 1.52 -13.39
CA LYS A 34 11.26 0.41 -14.27
C LYS A 34 10.57 -0.90 -13.86
N GLY A 35 10.49 -1.16 -12.56
CA GLY A 35 9.74 -2.30 -12.03
C GLY A 35 8.24 -2.21 -12.34
N ALA A 36 7.66 -1.01 -12.20
CA ALA A 36 6.26 -0.75 -12.54
C ALA A 36 5.96 -0.93 -14.02
N GLU A 37 6.82 -0.42 -14.91
CA GLU A 37 6.72 -0.61 -16.36
C GLU A 37 6.74 -2.10 -16.71
N ARG A 38 7.68 -2.86 -16.14
CA ARG A 38 7.76 -4.31 -16.31
C ARG A 38 6.51 -5.04 -15.83
N ASN A 39 5.93 -4.59 -14.70
CA ASN A 39 4.71 -5.17 -14.16
C ASN A 39 3.49 -4.88 -15.07
N ILE A 40 3.42 -3.67 -15.64
CA ILE A 40 2.36 -3.30 -16.59
C ILE A 40 2.47 -4.11 -17.88
N GLU A 41 3.69 -4.29 -18.41
CA GLU A 41 3.93 -5.05 -19.64
C GLU A 41 3.66 -6.55 -19.47
N ASN A 42 3.94 -7.09 -18.29
CA ASN A 42 3.80 -8.50 -17.97
C ASN A 42 3.14 -8.71 -16.59
N PRO A 43 1.85 -8.47 -16.48
CA PRO A 43 1.12 -8.68 -15.24
C PRO A 43 1.17 -10.15 -14.80
N SER A 44 1.14 -10.39 -13.50
CA SER A 44 1.11 -11.76 -12.96
C SER A 44 -0.26 -12.41 -13.15
N GLU A 45 -0.35 -13.71 -12.89
CA GLU A 45 -1.62 -14.44 -12.85
C GLU A 45 -2.58 -13.94 -11.74
N ARG A 46 -2.06 -13.17 -10.78
CA ARG A 46 -2.84 -12.57 -9.69
C ARG A 46 -3.35 -11.17 -10.02
N ALA A 47 -2.93 -10.62 -11.16
CA ALA A 47 -3.33 -9.27 -11.55
C ALA A 47 -4.85 -9.18 -11.77
N LEU A 48 -5.44 -8.11 -11.28
CA LEU A 48 -6.84 -7.79 -11.47
C LEU A 48 -6.96 -6.46 -12.23
N THR A 49 -7.82 -6.43 -13.21
CA THR A 49 -8.12 -5.21 -13.96
C THR A 49 -9.56 -4.81 -13.72
N HIS A 50 -9.73 -3.63 -13.16
CA HIS A 50 -11.04 -3.07 -12.88
C HIS A 50 -11.42 -2.03 -13.93
N HIS A 51 -12.67 -2.10 -14.35
CA HIS A 51 -13.27 -1.18 -15.30
C HIS A 51 -14.48 -0.48 -14.68
N HIS A 52 -14.70 0.74 -15.06
CA HIS A 52 -15.90 1.47 -14.69
C HIS A 52 -16.79 1.64 -15.92
N GLU A 53 -18.10 1.38 -15.82
CA GLU A 53 -19.04 1.40 -16.94
C GLU A 53 -19.04 2.71 -17.76
N LYS A 54 -18.78 3.85 -17.09
CA LYS A 54 -18.84 5.18 -17.70
C LYS A 54 -17.47 5.74 -18.14
N TYR A 55 -16.37 5.08 -17.78
CA TYR A 55 -15.03 5.59 -18.02
C TYR A 55 -14.18 4.57 -18.77
N LYS A 56 -13.30 5.06 -19.65
CA LYS A 56 -12.51 4.18 -20.53
C LYS A 56 -11.18 3.72 -19.93
N GLY A 57 -10.67 4.45 -18.94
CA GLY A 57 -9.40 4.10 -18.31
C GLY A 57 -9.53 2.87 -17.42
N GLN A 58 -8.46 2.13 -17.31
CA GLN A 58 -8.37 0.92 -16.50
C GLN A 58 -7.73 1.21 -15.15
N PHE A 59 -8.02 0.37 -14.19
CA PHE A 59 -7.29 0.28 -12.94
C PHE A 59 -6.75 -1.15 -12.82
N LEU A 60 -5.43 -1.27 -12.97
CA LEU A 60 -4.70 -2.52 -12.77
C LEU A 60 -4.17 -2.56 -11.33
N GLU A 61 -4.41 -3.65 -10.65
CA GLU A 61 -3.72 -4.02 -9.42
C GLU A 61 -3.03 -5.37 -9.58
N ASP A 62 -1.85 -5.51 -8.99
CA ASP A 62 -1.10 -6.75 -9.00
C ASP A 62 -0.28 -6.86 -7.71
N PHE A 63 -0.05 -8.05 -7.21
CA PHE A 63 0.56 -8.24 -5.91
C PHE A 63 1.43 -9.49 -5.84
N CYS A 64 2.33 -9.51 -4.83
CA CYS A 64 3.28 -10.60 -4.58
C CYS A 64 4.29 -10.80 -5.73
N ASN A 65 4.70 -9.71 -6.39
CA ASN A 65 5.60 -9.74 -7.55
C ASN A 65 7.06 -9.46 -7.23
N TRP A 66 7.39 -9.10 -5.99
CA TRP A 66 8.73 -8.71 -5.59
C TRP A 66 9.82 -9.75 -5.91
N ARG A 67 9.47 -11.03 -5.98
CA ARG A 67 10.42 -12.09 -6.38
C ARG A 67 10.62 -12.21 -7.88
N ALA A 68 9.61 -11.87 -8.66
CA ALA A 68 9.61 -11.95 -10.12
C ALA A 68 10.17 -10.68 -10.77
N ILE A 69 10.05 -9.53 -10.09
CA ILE A 69 10.50 -8.23 -10.57
C ILE A 69 11.76 -7.81 -9.81
N PRO A 70 12.94 -7.86 -10.44
CA PRO A 70 14.22 -7.60 -9.79
C PRO A 70 14.30 -6.22 -9.13
N GLU A 71 13.68 -5.20 -9.72
CA GLU A 71 13.65 -3.83 -9.24
C GLU A 71 12.93 -3.74 -7.88
N TYR A 72 11.87 -4.52 -7.69
CA TYR A 72 11.16 -4.59 -6.42
C TYR A 72 11.98 -5.33 -5.36
N SER A 73 12.63 -6.45 -5.73
CA SER A 73 13.55 -7.15 -4.84
C SER A 73 14.70 -6.25 -4.40
N ASP A 74 15.30 -5.52 -5.35
CA ASP A 74 16.41 -4.61 -5.06
C ASP A 74 16.00 -3.53 -4.06
N PHE A 75 14.87 -2.88 -4.28
CA PHE A 75 14.32 -1.90 -3.34
C PHE A 75 14.08 -2.49 -1.95
N ILE A 76 13.42 -3.64 -1.87
CA ILE A 76 13.05 -4.26 -0.60
C ILE A 76 14.29 -4.62 0.23
N PHE A 77 15.32 -5.19 -0.39
CA PHE A 77 16.48 -5.69 0.35
C PHE A 77 17.61 -4.68 0.51
N ASN A 78 17.75 -3.71 -0.39
CA ASN A 78 18.90 -2.81 -0.41
C ASN A 78 18.57 -1.37 -0.03
N SER A 79 17.28 -1.01 0.10
CA SER A 79 16.86 0.30 0.60
C SER A 79 16.83 0.37 2.13
N SER A 80 16.46 1.53 2.64
CA SER A 80 16.18 1.71 4.07
C SER A 80 14.77 1.25 4.49
N LEU A 81 14.02 0.53 3.64
CA LEU A 81 12.64 0.12 3.90
C LEU A 81 12.52 -0.67 5.21
N ALA A 82 13.31 -1.74 5.38
CA ALA A 82 13.25 -2.59 6.56
C ALA A 82 13.62 -1.83 7.85
N SER A 83 14.65 -0.99 7.82
CA SER A 83 15.05 -0.18 8.98
C SER A 83 14.01 0.89 9.32
N THR A 84 13.34 1.46 8.31
CA THR A 84 12.24 2.40 8.47
C THR A 84 11.05 1.71 9.14
N ALA A 85 10.63 0.56 8.65
CA ALA A 85 9.56 -0.25 9.23
C ALA A 85 9.86 -0.65 10.69
N SER A 86 11.07 -1.14 10.94
CA SER A 86 11.57 -1.49 12.28
C SER A 86 11.43 -0.31 13.26
N SER A 87 11.83 0.89 12.84
CA SER A 87 11.77 2.09 13.66
C SER A 87 10.32 2.51 13.97
N LEU A 88 9.43 2.50 12.96
CA LEU A 88 8.02 2.85 13.13
C LEU A 88 7.28 1.88 14.05
N MET A 89 7.51 0.59 13.86
CA MET A 89 6.89 -0.47 14.67
C MET A 89 7.57 -0.71 16.04
N LYS A 90 8.71 -0.04 16.29
CA LYS A 90 9.55 -0.30 17.48
C LYS A 90 9.87 -1.79 17.65
N SER A 91 10.22 -2.45 16.57
CA SER A 91 10.53 -3.87 16.50
C SER A 91 11.99 -4.10 16.14
N ASN A 92 12.62 -5.10 16.72
CA ASN A 92 14.01 -5.48 16.42
C ASN A 92 14.12 -6.28 15.11
N SER A 93 13.01 -6.78 14.60
CA SER A 93 12.95 -7.53 13.35
C SER A 93 11.70 -7.16 12.57
N VAL A 94 11.78 -7.26 11.26
CA VAL A 94 10.65 -7.05 10.36
C VAL A 94 10.60 -8.16 9.33
N GLN A 95 9.40 -8.49 8.90
CA GLN A 95 9.16 -9.44 7.83
C GLN A 95 8.31 -8.78 6.77
N LEU A 96 8.72 -8.88 5.51
CA LEU A 96 7.86 -8.49 4.39
C LEU A 96 6.66 -9.42 4.36
N PHE A 97 5.47 -8.83 4.32
CA PHE A 97 4.24 -9.58 4.13
C PHE A 97 3.97 -9.75 2.64
N HIS A 98 3.77 -8.65 1.90
CA HIS A 98 3.63 -8.64 0.46
C HIS A 98 3.90 -7.25 -0.13
N ASP A 99 4.03 -7.18 -1.44
CA ASP A 99 3.97 -5.96 -2.22
C ASP A 99 2.64 -5.91 -2.97
N HIS A 100 2.12 -4.71 -3.18
CA HIS A 100 0.91 -4.46 -3.94
C HIS A 100 1.15 -3.30 -4.89
N PHE A 101 0.97 -3.54 -6.17
CA PHE A 101 1.14 -2.56 -7.23
C PHE A 101 -0.22 -2.05 -7.69
N PHE A 102 -0.32 -0.74 -7.86
CA PHE A 102 -1.52 -0.06 -8.36
C PHE A 102 -1.19 0.83 -9.54
N TYR A 103 -1.86 0.63 -10.65
CA TYR A 103 -1.78 1.49 -11.81
C TYR A 103 -3.17 1.94 -12.24
N LYS A 104 -3.45 3.23 -12.06
CA LYS A 104 -4.70 3.85 -12.51
C LYS A 104 -4.45 4.73 -13.72
N GLU A 105 -5.01 4.34 -14.85
CA GLU A 105 -5.02 5.20 -16.03
C GLU A 105 -5.86 6.45 -15.81
N THR A 106 -5.56 7.50 -16.60
CA THR A 106 -6.38 8.69 -16.65
C THR A 106 -7.82 8.30 -17.00
N ASN A 107 -8.80 8.83 -16.27
CA ASN A 107 -10.21 8.51 -16.44
C ASN A 107 -10.57 7.04 -16.20
N SER A 108 -9.90 6.34 -15.28
CA SER A 108 -10.31 5.00 -14.84
C SER A 108 -11.64 5.01 -14.10
N GLY A 109 -11.97 6.11 -13.42
CA GLY A 109 -13.24 6.29 -12.71
C GLY A 109 -13.50 5.31 -11.55
N VAL A 110 -12.59 4.41 -11.29
CA VAL A 110 -12.74 3.40 -10.21
C VAL A 110 -12.26 4.01 -8.89
N PRO A 111 -13.15 4.33 -7.94
CA PRO A 111 -12.76 4.84 -6.64
C PRO A 111 -12.22 3.70 -5.78
N THR A 112 -11.29 4.04 -4.88
CA THR A 112 -10.93 3.14 -3.78
C THR A 112 -11.84 3.48 -2.61
N PRO A 113 -12.65 2.54 -2.11
CA PRO A 113 -13.52 2.77 -0.96
C PRO A 113 -12.71 2.98 0.31
N TRP A 114 -13.31 3.61 1.33
CA TRP A 114 -12.75 3.65 2.66
C TRP A 114 -12.70 2.25 3.25
N HIS A 115 -11.53 1.82 3.68
CA HIS A 115 -11.29 0.50 4.24
C HIS A 115 -10.18 0.52 5.28
N GLN A 116 -10.05 -0.56 6.01
CA GLN A 116 -8.88 -0.91 6.80
C GLN A 116 -8.15 -2.04 6.07
N ASP A 117 -6.82 -2.01 6.05
CA ASP A 117 -6.01 -3.04 5.37
C ASP A 117 -6.10 -4.39 6.09
N MET A 118 -5.99 -4.38 7.41
CA MET A 118 -5.89 -5.60 8.21
C MET A 118 -7.00 -6.64 7.97
N PRO A 119 -8.29 -6.27 7.81
CA PRO A 119 -9.32 -7.24 7.53
C PRO A 119 -9.19 -7.99 6.20
N TYR A 120 -8.33 -7.51 5.28
CA TYR A 120 -8.01 -8.22 4.04
C TYR A 120 -6.84 -9.20 4.18
N TYR A 121 -6.14 -9.19 5.31
CA TYR A 121 -4.92 -9.96 5.50
C TYR A 121 -5.18 -11.26 6.26
N CYS A 122 -4.43 -12.30 5.93
CA CYS A 122 -4.45 -13.59 6.64
C CYS A 122 -3.58 -13.60 7.91
N VAL A 123 -3.24 -12.44 8.43
CA VAL A 123 -2.46 -12.26 9.65
C VAL A 123 -3.14 -11.26 10.57
N SER A 124 -2.89 -11.37 11.86
CA SER A 124 -3.37 -10.41 12.85
C SER A 124 -2.21 -9.88 13.69
N GLY A 125 -2.36 -8.69 14.24
CA GLY A 125 -1.35 -8.06 15.11
C GLY A 125 -1.38 -6.54 15.00
N GLN A 126 -0.70 -5.89 15.94
CA GLN A 126 -0.62 -4.43 16.01
C GLN A 126 0.67 -3.86 15.41
N GLN A 127 1.72 -4.67 15.27
CA GLN A 127 2.99 -4.25 14.70
C GLN A 127 3.00 -4.51 13.19
N THR A 128 2.16 -3.78 12.48
CA THR A 128 2.07 -3.79 11.02
C THR A 128 2.26 -2.38 10.49
N VAL A 129 2.87 -2.25 9.32
CA VAL A 129 3.04 -0.98 8.61
C VAL A 129 2.97 -1.22 7.11
N SER A 130 2.14 -0.44 6.42
CA SER A 130 2.10 -0.37 4.96
C SER A 130 2.81 0.88 4.48
N PHE A 131 3.61 0.77 3.43
CA PHE A 131 4.25 1.90 2.77
C PHE A 131 3.55 2.18 1.46
N TRP A 132 2.98 3.37 1.33
CA TRP A 132 2.46 3.85 0.07
C TRP A 132 3.48 4.75 -0.61
N LEU A 133 3.97 4.32 -1.76
CA LEU A 133 5.04 4.96 -2.52
C LEU A 133 4.50 5.46 -3.86
N PRO A 134 4.11 6.74 -3.97
CA PRO A 134 3.75 7.31 -5.27
C PRO A 134 5.01 7.45 -6.14
N LEU A 135 4.99 6.85 -7.33
CA LEU A 135 6.10 6.92 -8.28
C LEU A 135 6.06 8.16 -9.18
N GLU A 136 4.98 8.91 -9.14
CA GLU A 136 4.81 10.17 -9.85
C GLU A 136 4.24 11.25 -8.93
N SER A 137 4.50 12.50 -9.31
CA SER A 137 3.87 13.63 -8.64
C SER A 137 2.37 13.68 -8.95
N ARG A 138 1.55 13.81 -7.92
CA ARG A 138 0.09 13.86 -8.04
C ARG A 138 -0.47 15.09 -7.34
N GLU A 139 -1.57 15.62 -7.87
CA GLU A 139 -2.34 16.66 -7.20
C GLU A 139 -2.94 16.12 -5.89
N LYS A 140 -3.10 17.01 -4.91
CA LYS A 140 -3.71 16.68 -3.62
C LYS A 140 -5.11 16.08 -3.75
N SER A 141 -5.86 16.48 -4.75
CA SER A 141 -7.23 16.03 -5.03
C SER A 141 -7.33 14.53 -5.32
N VAL A 142 -6.27 13.96 -5.93
CA VAL A 142 -6.18 12.54 -6.33
C VAL A 142 -5.20 11.73 -5.48
N SER A 143 -4.66 12.35 -4.42
CA SER A 143 -3.77 11.66 -3.50
C SER A 143 -4.53 10.77 -2.53
N LEU A 144 -3.82 9.80 -1.95
CA LEU A 144 -4.35 8.94 -0.90
C LEU A 144 -4.91 9.78 0.26
N LYS A 145 -6.05 9.39 0.78
CA LYS A 145 -6.69 10.00 1.94
C LYS A 145 -6.71 9.02 3.10
N LEU A 146 -6.29 9.47 4.26
CA LEU A 146 -6.22 8.67 5.46
C LEU A 146 -6.98 9.39 6.60
N LEU A 147 -7.66 8.63 7.43
CA LEU A 147 -8.33 9.16 8.62
C LEU A 147 -7.40 9.00 9.81
N ALA A 148 -6.81 10.11 10.25
CA ALA A 148 -5.91 10.11 11.40
C ALA A 148 -6.60 9.55 12.65
N GLY A 149 -5.89 8.71 13.42
CA GLY A 149 -6.41 8.08 14.63
C GLY A 149 -7.32 6.86 14.38
N SER A 150 -7.67 6.54 13.13
CA SER A 150 -8.59 5.43 12.84
C SER A 150 -8.06 4.05 13.24
N HIS A 151 -6.74 3.89 13.34
CA HIS A 151 -6.10 2.66 13.83
C HIS A 151 -6.41 2.35 15.31
N GLN A 152 -6.89 3.34 16.06
CA GLN A 152 -7.30 3.19 17.47
C GLN A 152 -8.77 2.77 17.63
N LEU A 153 -9.50 2.69 16.52
CA LEU A 153 -10.86 2.17 16.55
C LEU A 153 -10.79 0.66 16.86
N ASN A 154 -11.34 0.26 18.02
CA ASN A 154 -11.44 -1.16 18.40
C ASN A 154 -12.56 -1.87 17.61
N LYS A 155 -12.62 -1.65 16.30
CA LYS A 155 -13.60 -2.24 15.40
C LYS A 155 -12.94 -2.55 14.08
N GLU A 156 -13.14 -3.75 13.60
CA GLU A 156 -12.80 -4.14 12.24
C GLU A 156 -13.99 -3.84 11.33
N ILE A 157 -13.72 -3.07 10.27
CA ILE A 157 -14.71 -2.76 9.25
C ILE A 157 -14.72 -3.92 8.26
N ARG A 158 -15.92 -4.44 7.98
CA ARG A 158 -16.10 -5.53 7.03
C ARG A 158 -15.39 -5.22 5.70
N PRO A 159 -14.47 -6.08 5.24
CA PRO A 159 -13.84 -5.91 3.94
C PRO A 159 -14.83 -6.21 2.80
N THR A 160 -14.81 -5.38 1.78
CA THR A 160 -15.65 -5.52 0.59
C THR A 160 -14.80 -5.59 -0.67
N SER A 161 -15.33 -6.23 -1.70
CA SER A 161 -14.73 -6.17 -3.03
C SER A 161 -14.83 -4.76 -3.58
N TRP A 162 -13.73 -4.24 -4.12
CA TRP A 162 -13.65 -2.82 -4.53
C TRP A 162 -14.58 -2.47 -5.70
N ALA A 163 -14.92 -3.43 -6.53
CA ALA A 163 -15.77 -3.20 -7.69
C ALA A 163 -17.28 -3.40 -7.43
N SER A 164 -17.68 -4.14 -6.40
CA SER A 164 -19.08 -4.58 -6.24
C SER A 164 -19.71 -4.26 -4.90
N ASN A 165 -18.98 -3.77 -3.91
CA ASN A 165 -19.43 -3.64 -2.51
C ASN A 165 -19.91 -4.99 -1.88
N GLU A 166 -19.65 -6.10 -2.53
CA GLU A 166 -19.94 -7.43 -1.98
C GLU A 166 -18.94 -7.77 -0.87
N SER A 167 -19.31 -8.69 -0.01
CA SER A 167 -18.40 -9.18 1.02
C SER A 167 -17.17 -9.83 0.40
N PHE A 168 -15.99 -9.48 0.91
CA PHE A 168 -14.74 -10.12 0.52
C PHE A 168 -14.67 -11.58 1.02
N TYR A 169 -15.33 -11.87 2.14
CA TYR A 169 -15.42 -13.20 2.71
C TYR A 169 -16.83 -13.78 2.55
N GLU A 170 -16.93 -15.08 2.30
CA GLU A 170 -18.20 -15.80 2.21
C GLU A 170 -18.97 -15.75 3.54
N ASP A 171 -18.27 -15.93 4.65
CA ASP A 171 -18.82 -15.78 6.00
C ASP A 171 -18.63 -14.35 6.50
N SER A 172 -19.69 -13.59 6.47
CA SER A 172 -19.70 -12.18 6.90
C SER A 172 -20.10 -11.98 8.36
N GLU A 173 -20.45 -13.02 9.10
CA GLU A 173 -20.87 -12.92 10.50
C GLU A 173 -19.69 -12.66 11.45
N ALA A 174 -18.46 -12.94 10.99
CA ALA A 174 -17.23 -12.64 11.74
C ALA A 174 -16.94 -11.15 11.89
N PHE A 175 -17.57 -10.28 11.08
CA PHE A 175 -17.37 -8.83 11.06
C PHE A 175 -18.65 -8.11 11.51
N MET A 176 -18.52 -7.21 12.48
CA MET A 176 -19.62 -6.36 12.93
C MET A 176 -19.67 -5.03 12.18
#